data_d5ba549759b5e65b4bf256ab5c62d125
#
_entry.id   d5ba549759b5e65b4bf256ab5c62d125
#
_cell.length_a   1.000
_cell.length_b   1.000
_cell.length_c   1.000
_cell.angle_alpha   90.00
_cell.angle_beta   90.00
_cell.angle_gamma   90.00
#
_symmetry.space_group_name_H-M   'P 1'
#
loop_
_entity.id
_entity.type
_entity.pdbx_description
1 polymer ?
#
loop_
_entity_poly.entity_id
_entity_poly.type
_entity_poly.pdbx_seq_one_letter_code
_entity_poly.pdbx_strand_id
1 'polypeptide(L)'
;MRVFAFLLLLPLAAFAQQDVGKILQRDFQARGQATMDRVKPDAVQRVCNETGDKPPAELAKLLEADQMKTIAFPGGSLVGDWQRGERLAQGGRGLTWSDKAGAPGEGSCYNCHQLSPKEASFGTLGPSLYRFGAVRGNGPEMQKYVYGKIYNAKAYNLCSHMPRLGYSGTLTEAQIKDLVGLLLDPASPVNQ
;
A
#
# COMPACT_ATOMS: atom_id res chain seq x y z
N MET A 1 46.45 0.32 53.05
CA MET A 1 45.08 0.12 52.45
C MET A 1 45.20 0.09 50.93
N ARG A 2 45.10 -1.09 50.34
CA ARG A 2 45.12 -1.25 48.86
C ARG A 2 43.65 -1.38 48.39
N VAL A 3 43.18 -0.38 47.63
CA VAL A 3 41.83 -0.38 47.03
C VAL A 3 41.93 -1.16 45.73
N PHE A 4 41.29 -2.33 45.66
CA PHE A 4 41.11 -3.10 44.43
C PHE A 4 39.88 -2.52 43.70
N ALA A 5 40.14 -1.84 42.56
CA ALA A 5 39.09 -1.44 41.67
C ALA A 5 38.64 -2.66 40.82
N PHE A 6 37.44 -3.17 41.10
CA PHE A 6 36.76 -4.16 40.23
C PHE A 6 36.21 -3.46 39.00
N LEU A 7 36.85 -3.64 37.85
CA LEU A 7 36.31 -3.29 36.55
C LEU A 7 35.21 -4.29 36.20
N LEU A 8 33.94 -3.87 36.32
CA LEU A 8 32.80 -4.60 35.79
C LEU A 8 32.81 -4.50 34.25
N LEU A 9 33.27 -5.54 33.58
CA LEU A 9 33.12 -5.76 32.16
C LEU A 9 31.63 -6.14 31.90
N LEU A 10 30.82 -5.18 31.56
CA LEU A 10 29.48 -5.44 31.01
C LEU A 10 29.64 -6.10 29.63
N PRO A 11 29.04 -7.28 29.36
CA PRO A 11 29.04 -7.84 28.03
C PRO A 11 28.22 -6.90 27.12
N LEU A 12 28.88 -6.29 26.13
CA LEU A 12 28.16 -5.72 24.97
C LEU A 12 27.44 -6.87 24.28
N ALA A 13 26.14 -6.99 24.53
CA ALA A 13 25.27 -7.84 23.71
C ALA A 13 25.31 -7.27 22.30
N ALA A 14 26.12 -7.84 21.42
CA ALA A 14 26.07 -7.60 20.01
C ALA A 14 24.68 -8.12 19.55
N PHE A 15 23.72 -7.21 19.37
CA PHE A 15 22.48 -7.53 18.65
C PHE A 15 22.90 -7.86 17.22
N ALA A 16 23.06 -9.14 16.94
CA ALA A 16 23.27 -9.61 15.58
C ALA A 16 22.09 -9.14 14.75
N GLN A 17 22.33 -8.18 13.86
CA GLN A 17 21.32 -7.70 12.92
C GLN A 17 20.91 -8.89 12.06
N GLN A 18 19.70 -9.40 12.29
CA GLN A 18 19.22 -10.58 11.57
C GLN A 18 19.04 -10.20 10.11
N ASP A 19 19.66 -10.98 9.22
CA ASP A 19 19.49 -10.84 7.78
C ASP A 19 18.08 -11.30 7.40
N VAL A 20 17.18 -10.32 7.24
CA VAL A 20 15.76 -10.56 6.88
C VAL A 20 15.63 -11.39 5.60
N GLY A 21 16.55 -11.22 4.65
CA GLY A 21 16.56 -12.00 3.42
C GLY A 21 16.75 -13.49 3.68
N LYS A 22 17.65 -13.85 4.59
CA LYS A 22 17.87 -15.26 4.99
C LYS A 22 16.67 -15.84 5.74
N ILE A 23 16.02 -15.02 6.60
CA ILE A 23 14.81 -15.45 7.32
C ILE A 23 13.70 -15.73 6.31
N LEU A 24 13.45 -14.82 5.37
CA LEU A 24 12.43 -15.01 4.34
C LEU A 24 12.70 -16.23 3.46
N GLN A 25 13.96 -16.46 3.06
CA GLN A 25 14.33 -17.65 2.28
C GLN A 25 14.14 -18.96 3.05
N ARG A 26 14.40 -18.95 4.36
CA ARG A 26 14.27 -20.13 5.20
C ARG A 26 12.81 -20.45 5.53
N ASP A 27 12.01 -19.44 5.85
CA ASP A 27 10.70 -19.61 6.48
C ASP A 27 9.54 -19.45 5.50
N PHE A 28 9.72 -18.69 4.40
CA PHE A 28 8.67 -18.57 3.38
C PHE A 28 8.73 -19.76 2.41
N GLN A 29 7.58 -20.40 2.22
CA GLN A 29 7.42 -21.47 1.25
C GLN A 29 6.41 -21.09 0.20
N ALA A 30 6.77 -21.25 -1.08
CA ALA A 30 5.84 -21.05 -2.18
C ALA A 30 4.66 -22.03 -2.08
N ARG A 31 3.44 -21.50 -2.17
CA ARG A 31 2.22 -22.31 -2.13
C ARG A 31 1.13 -21.71 -3.02
N GLY A 32 0.53 -22.52 -3.91
CA GLY A 32 -0.47 -22.03 -4.84
C GLY A 32 0.06 -20.85 -5.66
N GLN A 33 -0.70 -19.76 -5.70
CA GLN A 33 -0.28 -18.54 -6.39
C GLN A 33 0.70 -17.65 -5.57
N ALA A 34 0.97 -17.98 -4.32
CA ALA A 34 1.96 -17.26 -3.50
C ALA A 34 3.37 -17.80 -3.81
N THR A 35 4.03 -17.20 -4.80
CA THR A 35 5.38 -17.55 -5.24
C THR A 35 6.46 -16.80 -4.45
N MET A 36 7.70 -17.28 -4.51
CA MET A 36 8.87 -16.62 -3.88
C MET A 36 9.12 -15.19 -4.41
N ASP A 37 8.60 -14.84 -5.58
CA ASP A 37 8.78 -13.50 -6.14
C ASP A 37 8.07 -12.43 -5.31
N ARG A 38 7.02 -12.81 -4.56
CA ARG A 38 6.31 -11.88 -3.66
C ARG A 38 7.14 -11.37 -2.48
N VAL A 39 8.21 -12.08 -2.10
CA VAL A 39 9.09 -11.67 -1.01
C VAL A 39 10.36 -10.97 -1.51
N LYS A 40 10.50 -10.80 -2.83
CA LYS A 40 11.64 -10.10 -3.44
C LYS A 40 11.29 -8.61 -3.61
N PRO A 41 11.99 -7.69 -2.94
CA PRO A 41 11.76 -6.26 -3.16
C PRO A 41 12.22 -5.86 -4.56
N ASP A 42 11.43 -5.02 -5.24
CA ASP A 42 11.85 -4.37 -6.47
C ASP A 42 12.87 -3.24 -6.21
N ALA A 43 13.33 -2.57 -7.28
CA ALA A 43 14.37 -1.53 -7.16
C ALA A 43 13.94 -0.38 -6.24
N VAL A 44 12.68 0.07 -6.33
CA VAL A 44 12.15 1.15 -5.49
C VAL A 44 12.02 0.71 -4.03
N GLN A 45 11.51 -0.50 -3.80
CA GLN A 45 11.41 -1.06 -2.45
C GLN A 45 12.78 -1.24 -1.81
N ARG A 46 13.81 -1.65 -2.59
CA ARG A 46 15.20 -1.72 -2.07
C ARG A 46 15.71 -0.36 -1.64
N VAL A 47 15.55 0.69 -2.44
CA VAL A 47 15.95 2.06 -2.07
C VAL A 47 15.27 2.48 -0.76
N CYS A 48 13.96 2.26 -0.61
CA CYS A 48 13.26 2.60 0.63
C CYS A 48 13.78 1.80 1.83
N ASN A 49 14.00 0.50 1.66
CA ASN A 49 14.54 -0.36 2.73
C ASN A 49 15.95 0.06 3.17
N GLU A 50 16.83 0.34 2.20
CA GLU A 50 18.23 0.71 2.45
C GLU A 50 18.36 2.10 3.11
N THR A 51 17.40 2.99 2.83
CA THR A 51 17.40 4.37 3.35
C THR A 51 16.48 4.56 4.57
N GLY A 52 15.87 3.48 5.08
CA GLY A 52 14.89 3.58 6.17
C GLY A 52 13.75 4.54 5.83
N ASP A 53 13.20 4.41 4.62
CA ASP A 53 12.14 5.25 4.04
C ASP A 53 12.48 6.76 3.90
N LYS A 54 13.78 7.09 3.92
CA LYS A 54 14.29 8.48 3.81
C LYS A 54 15.32 8.61 2.69
N PRO A 55 14.98 8.32 1.43
CA PRO A 55 15.91 8.49 0.31
C PRO A 55 16.25 9.97 0.10
N PRO A 56 17.40 10.30 -0.50
CA PRO A 56 17.71 11.64 -0.92
C PRO A 56 16.60 12.23 -1.79
N ALA A 57 16.24 13.50 -1.55
CA ALA A 57 15.05 14.12 -2.17
C ALA A 57 15.08 14.08 -3.70
N GLU A 58 16.24 14.31 -4.32
CA GLU A 58 16.36 14.28 -5.79
C GLU A 58 16.20 12.86 -6.35
N LEU A 59 16.72 11.85 -5.66
CA LEU A 59 16.51 10.45 -6.05
C LEU A 59 15.02 10.07 -5.91
N ALA A 60 14.37 10.51 -4.81
CA ALA A 60 12.96 10.26 -4.60
C ALA A 60 12.11 10.83 -5.75
N LYS A 61 12.32 12.11 -6.11
CA LYS A 61 11.62 12.76 -7.23
C LYS A 61 11.83 12.05 -8.56
N LEU A 62 13.05 11.64 -8.85
CA LEU A 62 13.37 10.92 -10.09
C LEU A 62 12.59 9.60 -10.15
N LEU A 63 12.64 8.81 -9.08
CA LEU A 63 11.96 7.53 -9.02
C LEU A 63 10.44 7.67 -8.97
N GLU A 64 9.88 8.69 -8.31
CA GLU A 64 8.45 9.00 -8.34
C GLU A 64 7.99 9.35 -9.76
N ALA A 65 8.77 10.13 -10.50
CA ALA A 65 8.48 10.43 -11.90
C ALA A 65 8.48 9.16 -12.78
N ASP A 66 9.37 8.21 -12.52
CA ASP A 66 9.38 6.94 -13.22
C ASP A 66 8.19 6.05 -12.81
N GLN A 67 7.83 6.05 -11.53
CA GLN A 67 6.62 5.36 -11.08
C GLN A 67 5.35 5.97 -11.69
N MET A 68 5.31 7.30 -11.87
CA MET A 68 4.18 7.98 -12.52
C MET A 68 3.97 7.51 -13.98
N LYS A 69 5.03 7.24 -14.71
CA LYS A 69 4.97 6.70 -16.09
C LYS A 69 4.34 5.30 -16.15
N THR A 70 4.32 4.56 -15.05
CA THR A 70 3.70 3.23 -15.00
C THR A 70 2.18 3.26 -14.89
N ILE A 71 1.59 4.42 -14.57
CA ILE A 71 0.15 4.54 -14.39
C ILE A 71 -0.52 4.62 -15.77
N ALA A 72 -1.27 3.59 -16.11
CA ALA A 72 -2.13 3.59 -17.29
C ALA A 72 -3.44 4.34 -16.96
N PHE A 73 -3.52 5.62 -17.30
CA PHE A 73 -4.76 6.38 -17.19
C PHE A 73 -5.67 6.04 -18.36
N PRO A 74 -6.86 5.47 -18.11
CA PRO A 74 -7.79 5.18 -19.20
C PRO A 74 -8.44 6.44 -19.75
N GLY A 75 -8.91 6.37 -20.98
CA GLY A 75 -9.77 7.39 -21.56
C GLY A 75 -11.15 7.41 -20.92
N GLY A 76 -11.83 8.56 -21.01
CA GLY A 76 -13.19 8.73 -20.50
C GLY A 76 -13.28 8.91 -18.98
N SER A 77 -14.43 8.52 -18.39
CA SER A 77 -14.67 8.67 -16.95
C SER A 77 -13.74 7.79 -16.11
N LEU A 78 -13.16 8.38 -15.06
CA LEU A 78 -12.42 7.67 -14.03
C LEU A 78 -13.31 7.25 -12.84
N VAL A 79 -14.57 7.64 -12.84
CA VAL A 79 -15.53 7.32 -11.76
C VAL A 79 -16.38 6.14 -12.19
N GLY A 80 -16.41 5.11 -11.38
CA GLY A 80 -17.25 3.92 -11.52
C GLY A 80 -18.37 3.89 -10.49
N ASP A 81 -18.86 2.69 -10.18
CA ASP A 81 -19.97 2.45 -9.28
C ASP A 81 -19.48 2.35 -7.83
N TRP A 82 -19.88 3.30 -6.98
CA TRP A 82 -19.47 3.32 -5.59
C TRP A 82 -19.93 2.09 -4.77
N GLN A 83 -21.06 1.46 -5.13
CA GLN A 83 -21.54 0.27 -4.42
C GLN A 83 -20.66 -0.95 -4.68
N ARG A 84 -20.16 -1.09 -5.92
CA ARG A 84 -19.12 -2.09 -6.20
C ARG A 84 -17.81 -1.73 -5.51
N GLY A 85 -17.45 -0.44 -5.52
CA GLY A 85 -16.27 0.07 -4.81
C GLY A 85 -16.28 -0.24 -3.32
N GLU A 86 -17.43 -0.12 -2.66
CA GLU A 86 -17.59 -0.45 -1.24
C GLU A 86 -17.30 -1.93 -0.97
N ARG A 87 -17.87 -2.83 -1.77
CA ARG A 87 -17.59 -4.27 -1.65
C ARG A 87 -16.11 -4.60 -1.85
N LEU A 88 -15.48 -3.97 -2.84
CA LEU A 88 -14.05 -4.13 -3.12
C LEU A 88 -13.17 -3.60 -1.97
N ALA A 89 -13.57 -2.50 -1.34
CA ALA A 89 -12.85 -1.92 -0.22
C ALA A 89 -12.94 -2.77 1.04
N GLN A 90 -14.04 -3.44 1.25
CA GLN A 90 -14.27 -4.32 2.40
C GLN A 90 -13.64 -5.70 2.22
N GLY A 91 -13.61 -6.22 1.00
CA GLY A 91 -13.10 -7.56 0.72
C GLY A 91 -11.58 -7.62 0.60
N GLY A 92 -11.01 -8.79 0.87
CA GLY A 92 -9.57 -9.06 0.80
C GLY A 92 -9.19 -10.34 0.05
N ARG A 93 -10.05 -10.79 -0.88
CA ARG A 93 -9.82 -11.99 -1.67
C ARG A 93 -8.89 -11.76 -2.86
N GLY A 94 -8.45 -12.86 -3.47
CA GLY A 94 -7.79 -12.89 -4.78
C GLY A 94 -6.28 -13.03 -4.73
N LEU A 95 -5.63 -12.91 -3.58
CA LEU A 95 -4.17 -12.94 -3.46
C LEU A 95 -3.64 -13.97 -2.47
N THR A 96 -4.48 -14.67 -1.74
CA THR A 96 -4.02 -15.72 -0.83
C THR A 96 -3.59 -16.97 -1.59
N TRP A 97 -2.78 -17.79 -0.96
CA TRP A 97 -2.28 -19.03 -1.60
C TRP A 97 -3.42 -20.00 -2.00
N SER A 98 -4.58 -19.92 -1.34
CA SER A 98 -5.75 -20.76 -1.58
C SER A 98 -6.73 -20.19 -2.59
N ASP A 99 -6.60 -18.90 -2.96
CA ASP A 99 -7.47 -18.31 -3.95
C ASP A 99 -7.14 -18.83 -5.36
N LYS A 100 -8.13 -18.79 -6.25
CA LYS A 100 -7.94 -19.19 -7.64
C LYS A 100 -6.95 -18.22 -8.32
N ALA A 101 -5.88 -18.72 -8.87
CA ALA A 101 -4.90 -17.93 -9.60
C ALA A 101 -5.56 -17.17 -10.76
N GLY A 102 -5.24 -15.88 -10.90
CA GLY A 102 -5.81 -14.99 -11.90
C GLY A 102 -7.23 -14.50 -11.62
N ALA A 103 -7.83 -14.88 -10.48
CA ALA A 103 -9.07 -14.24 -10.05
C ALA A 103 -8.81 -12.76 -9.70
N PRO A 104 -9.74 -11.84 -10.03
CA PRO A 104 -9.62 -10.45 -9.62
C PRO A 104 -9.48 -10.34 -8.10
N GLY A 105 -8.56 -9.51 -7.65
CA GLY A 105 -8.38 -9.23 -6.23
C GLY A 105 -9.39 -8.21 -5.70
N GLU A 106 -9.33 -8.00 -4.38
CA GLU A 106 -10.09 -6.98 -3.66
C GLU A 106 -9.10 -6.05 -2.93
N GLY A 107 -9.58 -4.87 -2.50
CA GLY A 107 -8.69 -3.81 -2.03
C GLY A 107 -8.33 -3.86 -0.55
N SER A 108 -9.20 -4.44 0.28
CA SER A 108 -9.03 -4.49 1.75
C SER A 108 -8.71 -3.13 2.40
N CYS A 109 -9.30 -2.06 1.90
CA CYS A 109 -8.94 -0.67 2.24
C CYS A 109 -9.16 -0.38 3.74
N TYR A 110 -10.18 -0.97 4.34
CA TYR A 110 -10.53 -0.85 5.76
C TYR A 110 -9.44 -1.37 6.70
N ASN A 111 -8.59 -2.27 6.26
CA ASN A 111 -7.48 -2.73 7.07
C ASN A 111 -6.46 -1.63 7.37
N CYS A 112 -6.42 -0.58 6.56
CA CYS A 112 -5.48 0.53 6.70
C CYS A 112 -6.15 1.89 6.92
N HIS A 113 -7.39 2.08 6.43
CA HIS A 113 -8.08 3.37 6.40
C HIS A 113 -9.45 3.30 7.07
N GLN A 114 -9.81 4.33 7.80
CA GLN A 114 -11.21 4.63 8.08
C GLN A 114 -11.88 5.17 6.81
N LEU A 115 -12.98 4.57 6.38
CA LEU A 115 -13.80 5.03 5.25
C LEU A 115 -15.14 5.60 5.74
N SER A 116 -15.75 5.00 6.76
CA SER A 116 -17.01 5.45 7.35
C SER A 116 -16.96 5.31 8.86
N PRO A 117 -17.58 6.23 9.62
CA PRO A 117 -17.69 6.09 11.08
C PRO A 117 -18.64 4.97 11.52
N LYS A 118 -19.43 4.40 10.59
CA LYS A 118 -20.35 3.30 10.85
C LYS A 118 -19.68 1.93 10.88
N GLU A 119 -18.39 1.85 10.55
CA GLU A 119 -17.66 0.61 10.60
C GLU A 119 -17.40 0.12 12.00
N ALA A 120 -17.50 -1.18 12.21
CA ALA A 120 -17.20 -1.81 13.50
C ALA A 120 -15.73 -1.62 13.90
N SER A 121 -14.82 -1.63 12.91
CA SER A 121 -13.39 -1.39 13.12
C SER A 121 -12.72 -0.98 11.81
N PHE A 122 -11.60 -0.28 11.92
CA PHE A 122 -10.77 0.10 10.78
C PHE A 122 -9.31 0.25 11.23
N GLY A 123 -8.39 0.13 10.27
CA GLY A 123 -6.97 0.36 10.51
C GLY A 123 -6.60 1.86 10.50
N THR A 124 -5.48 2.17 11.12
CA THR A 124 -4.93 3.53 11.24
C THR A 124 -3.56 3.69 10.59
N LEU A 125 -3.14 2.72 9.77
CA LEU A 125 -1.88 2.78 9.02
C LEU A 125 -1.91 3.86 7.94
N GLY A 126 -3.08 4.06 7.32
CA GLY A 126 -3.35 5.14 6.38
C GLY A 126 -4.17 6.26 7.02
N PRO A 127 -4.23 7.45 6.38
CA PRO A 127 -5.11 8.53 6.84
C PRO A 127 -6.58 8.13 6.73
N SER A 128 -7.43 8.74 7.56
CA SER A 128 -8.88 8.62 7.40
C SER A 128 -9.29 9.16 6.03
N LEU A 129 -10.13 8.41 5.33
CA LEU A 129 -10.73 8.78 4.05
C LEU A 129 -12.20 9.20 4.21
N TYR A 130 -12.70 9.23 5.46
CA TYR A 130 -14.05 9.70 5.76
C TYR A 130 -14.26 11.12 5.24
N ARG A 131 -15.34 11.34 4.51
CA ARG A 131 -15.70 12.58 3.81
C ARG A 131 -14.66 13.04 2.79
N PHE A 132 -13.89 12.11 2.21
CA PHE A 132 -12.79 12.47 1.33
C PHE A 132 -13.25 13.31 0.14
N GLY A 133 -14.27 12.87 -0.60
CA GLY A 133 -14.84 13.63 -1.73
C GLY A 133 -15.54 14.92 -1.29
N ALA A 134 -16.24 14.90 -0.17
CA ALA A 134 -16.89 16.09 0.40
C ALA A 134 -15.87 17.18 0.79
N VAL A 135 -14.69 16.82 1.29
CA VAL A 135 -13.64 17.75 1.74
C VAL A 135 -12.70 18.15 0.60
N ARG A 136 -12.33 17.21 -0.26
CA ARG A 136 -11.32 17.42 -1.31
C ARG A 136 -11.91 17.79 -2.66
N GLY A 137 -13.23 17.63 -2.83
CA GLY A 137 -13.91 17.77 -4.10
C GLY A 137 -13.84 16.49 -4.96
N ASN A 138 -14.61 16.48 -6.03
CA ASN A 138 -14.74 15.35 -6.94
C ASN A 138 -14.45 15.71 -8.41
N GLY A 139 -13.78 16.82 -8.65
CA GLY A 139 -13.41 17.27 -9.99
C GLY A 139 -12.38 16.36 -10.68
N PRO A 140 -12.15 16.56 -12.00
CA PRO A 140 -11.29 15.69 -12.82
C PRO A 140 -9.88 15.47 -12.26
N GLU A 141 -9.27 16.50 -11.73
CA GLU A 141 -7.92 16.40 -11.13
C GLU A 141 -7.91 15.50 -9.89
N MET A 142 -8.95 15.59 -9.05
CA MET A 142 -9.08 14.73 -7.88
C MET A 142 -9.38 13.27 -8.30
N GLN A 143 -10.20 13.06 -9.32
CA GLN A 143 -10.45 11.73 -9.88
C GLN A 143 -9.15 11.10 -10.39
N LYS A 144 -8.34 11.86 -11.12
CA LYS A 144 -7.03 11.43 -11.62
C LYS A 144 -6.06 11.12 -10.48
N TYR A 145 -6.02 11.98 -9.46
CA TYR A 145 -5.20 11.75 -8.27
C TYR A 145 -5.59 10.46 -7.55
N VAL A 146 -6.88 10.26 -7.27
CA VAL A 146 -7.38 9.07 -6.55
C VAL A 146 -7.12 7.81 -7.35
N TYR A 147 -7.43 7.82 -8.65
CA TYR A 147 -7.16 6.71 -9.55
C TYR A 147 -5.67 6.34 -9.53
N GLY A 148 -4.80 7.32 -9.76
CA GLY A 148 -3.37 7.11 -9.79
C GLY A 148 -2.80 6.64 -8.46
N LYS A 149 -3.30 7.18 -7.35
CA LYS A 149 -2.87 6.80 -5.99
C LYS A 149 -3.21 5.33 -5.67
N ILE A 150 -4.37 4.84 -6.09
CA ILE A 150 -4.78 3.45 -5.96
C ILE A 150 -3.97 2.57 -6.93
N TYR A 151 -3.76 3.05 -8.17
CA TYR A 151 -2.99 2.33 -9.17
C TYR A 151 -1.55 2.10 -8.72
N ASN A 152 -0.83 3.18 -8.38
CA ASN A 152 0.55 3.12 -7.91
C ASN A 152 0.86 4.23 -6.89
N ALA A 153 0.72 3.92 -5.62
CA ALA A 153 0.95 4.87 -4.53
C ALA A 153 2.37 5.45 -4.51
N LYS A 154 3.36 4.70 -5.01
CA LYS A 154 4.78 5.12 -5.05
C LYS A 154 5.06 6.23 -6.07
N ALA A 155 4.15 6.49 -6.99
CA ALA A 155 4.20 7.65 -7.90
C ALA A 155 3.93 8.99 -7.19
N TYR A 156 3.38 8.96 -5.98
CA TYR A 156 3.01 10.16 -5.19
C TYR A 156 3.77 10.25 -3.86
N ASN A 157 4.33 9.16 -3.41
CA ASN A 157 5.21 9.06 -2.26
C ASN A 157 6.01 7.76 -2.44
N LEU A 158 7.29 7.89 -2.73
CA LEU A 158 8.14 6.78 -3.12
C LEU A 158 8.13 5.62 -2.13
N CYS A 159 8.24 5.93 -0.84
CA CYS A 159 8.30 4.94 0.22
C CYS A 159 6.94 4.68 0.89
N SER A 160 5.84 4.96 0.16
CA SER A 160 4.51 4.62 0.63
C SER A 160 4.37 3.11 0.88
N HIS A 161 3.81 2.74 2.03
CA HIS A 161 3.42 1.37 2.37
C HIS A 161 2.05 0.96 1.78
N MET A 162 1.32 1.91 1.19
CA MET A 162 0.08 1.59 0.47
C MET A 162 0.38 0.66 -0.71
N PRO A 163 -0.34 -0.47 -0.86
CA PRO A 163 -0.15 -1.38 -1.98
C PRO A 163 -0.36 -0.71 -3.34
N ARG A 164 0.39 -1.13 -4.35
CA ARG A 164 0.29 -0.66 -5.73
C ARG A 164 -0.71 -1.54 -6.49
N LEU A 165 -1.99 -1.40 -6.21
CA LEU A 165 -3.02 -2.36 -6.57
C LEU A 165 -3.24 -2.50 -8.09
N GLY A 166 -3.13 -1.41 -8.85
CA GLY A 166 -3.17 -1.45 -10.32
C GLY A 166 -1.85 -1.93 -10.93
N TYR A 167 -0.72 -1.40 -10.44
CA TYR A 167 0.62 -1.77 -10.93
C TYR A 167 0.92 -3.27 -10.79
N SER A 168 0.49 -3.86 -9.69
CA SER A 168 0.66 -5.29 -9.43
C SER A 168 -0.36 -6.18 -10.15
N GLY A 169 -1.36 -5.60 -10.82
CA GLY A 169 -2.45 -6.36 -11.42
C GLY A 169 -3.44 -6.95 -10.43
N THR A 170 -3.37 -6.54 -9.15
CA THR A 170 -4.32 -6.99 -8.11
C THR A 170 -5.73 -6.53 -8.43
N LEU A 171 -5.88 -5.26 -8.83
CA LEU A 171 -7.15 -4.68 -9.25
C LEU A 171 -7.13 -4.36 -10.75
N THR A 172 -8.24 -4.62 -11.40
CA THR A 172 -8.50 -4.20 -12.77
C THR A 172 -8.79 -2.70 -12.85
N GLU A 173 -8.70 -2.11 -14.05
CA GLU A 173 -9.08 -0.73 -14.32
C GLU A 173 -10.50 -0.42 -13.83
N ALA A 174 -11.46 -1.29 -14.15
CA ALA A 174 -12.87 -1.11 -13.74
C ALA A 174 -13.02 -1.09 -12.21
N GLN A 175 -12.32 -1.98 -11.50
CA GLN A 175 -12.34 -2.01 -10.05
C GLN A 175 -11.71 -0.75 -9.42
N ILE A 176 -10.64 -0.21 -10.02
CA ILE A 176 -10.06 1.06 -9.55
C ILE A 176 -11.03 2.20 -9.77
N LYS A 177 -11.73 2.26 -10.91
CA LYS A 177 -12.79 3.26 -11.16
C LYS A 177 -13.93 3.16 -10.14
N ASP A 178 -14.33 1.95 -9.76
CA ASP A 178 -15.36 1.74 -8.74
C ASP A 178 -14.91 2.27 -7.37
N LEU A 179 -13.62 2.09 -7.01
CA LEU A 179 -13.04 2.66 -5.79
C LEU A 179 -12.92 4.20 -5.86
N VAL A 180 -12.66 4.76 -7.04
CA VAL A 180 -12.73 6.22 -7.24
C VAL A 180 -14.17 6.71 -7.00
N GLY A 181 -15.17 5.99 -7.50
CA GLY A 181 -16.58 6.24 -7.20
C GLY A 181 -16.87 6.21 -5.71
N LEU A 182 -16.40 5.17 -5.00
CA LEU A 182 -16.56 5.06 -3.55
C LEU A 182 -16.04 6.30 -2.81
N LEU A 183 -14.85 6.80 -3.18
CA LEU A 183 -14.24 7.92 -2.48
C LEU A 183 -14.78 9.29 -2.86
N LEU A 184 -15.31 9.46 -4.08
CA LEU A 184 -15.63 10.78 -4.62
C LEU A 184 -17.12 11.01 -4.87
N ASP A 185 -17.95 9.96 -5.00
CA ASP A 185 -19.39 10.13 -5.23
C ASP A 185 -20.06 10.72 -3.98
N PRO A 186 -20.82 11.84 -4.10
CA PRO A 186 -21.56 12.40 -2.98
C PRO A 186 -22.57 11.45 -2.33
N ALA A 187 -23.11 10.48 -3.09
CA ALA A 187 -24.05 9.49 -2.56
C ALA A 187 -23.35 8.31 -1.83
N SER A 188 -22.03 8.22 -1.93
CA SER A 188 -21.26 7.18 -1.27
C SER A 188 -21.30 7.32 0.27
N PRO A 189 -21.32 6.20 1.02
CA PRO A 189 -21.30 6.22 2.49
C PRO A 189 -20.02 6.86 3.07
N VAL A 190 -18.96 6.95 2.27
CA VAL A 190 -17.73 7.66 2.64
C VAL A 190 -17.98 9.16 2.82
N ASN A 191 -18.92 9.73 2.05
CA ASN A 191 -19.17 11.17 1.99
C ASN A 191 -20.44 11.62 2.75
N GLN A 192 -21.06 10.71 3.49
CA GLN A 192 -22.28 10.97 4.28
C GLN A 192 -21.99 11.42 5.71
#